data_52101db37b53e7ec443a9e3c3adf1972
#
_entry.id   52101db37b53e7ec443a9e3c3adf1972
#
_cell.length_a   1.000
_cell.length_b   1.000
_cell.length_c   1.000
_cell.angle_alpha   90.00
_cell.angle_beta   90.00
_cell.angle_gamma   90.00
#
_symmetry.space_group_name_H-M   'P 1'
#
loop_
_entity.id
_entity.type
_entity.pdbx_description
1 polymer ?
#
loop_
_entity_poly.entity_id
_entity_poly.type
_entity_poly.pdbx_seq_one_letter_code
_entity_poly.pdbx_strand_id
1 'polypeptide(L)'
;MAARLKPEAAAVLGWATDAALPLWATAGFDVEHGRFEERLTLGAERLPAVPIRLLSQARQIYAYALAARRGWYPGAATLVERAYASMVRDFHRRDGKDGWIFSIRREGAVADPRRDFYAHTFVLLAIASYVQATGKRQALGLADETLAFVDRHLRVAKGEGFLEGLPLSDALRRQNPHMHMFEGLLSLWECSGDARYLARAGELFDLFAARFFRADPGILGEYFTAALEPAEGVAGSIVEPGHHYEWVWLLRRFGQISGRSVQPYVDALYDFADRYGFDSAGLIVDELLVDGSHHAPSRRIWPIAEAVKANLVEARLGRPQAEDKAASLAGLLRDHFLTADPPGGWHDRLDRNGACLSKFMPASTLYHVVCAIDEISQFVSGSTEPSA
;
A
#
# COMPACT_ATOMS: atom_id res chain seq x y z
N MET A 1 14.13 15.00 20.91
CA MET A 1 13.17 14.41 19.95
C MET A 1 13.62 14.82 18.54
N ALA A 2 13.46 13.97 17.57
CA ALA A 2 13.76 14.12 16.14
C ALA A 2 15.23 14.37 15.70
N ALA A 3 16.21 14.42 16.59
CA ALA A 3 17.59 14.75 16.22
C ALA A 3 18.24 13.72 15.27
N ARG A 4 17.96 12.43 15.46
CA ARG A 4 18.45 11.35 14.59
C ARG A 4 17.65 11.18 13.31
N LEU A 5 16.35 11.47 13.35
CA LEU A 5 15.46 11.30 12.20
C LEU A 5 15.62 12.44 11.17
N LYS A 6 16.01 13.65 11.59
CA LYS A 6 16.17 14.82 10.69
C LYS A 6 17.11 14.61 9.51
N PRO A 7 18.31 14.06 9.66
CA PRO A 7 19.20 13.78 8.53
C PRO A 7 18.59 12.77 7.56
N GLU A 8 17.99 11.71 8.09
CA GLU A 8 17.33 10.68 7.29
C GLU A 8 16.14 11.23 6.53
N ALA A 9 15.32 12.07 7.20
CA ALA A 9 14.19 12.76 6.59
C ALA A 9 14.63 13.60 5.37
N ALA A 10 15.69 14.40 5.53
CA ALA A 10 16.20 15.22 4.43
C ALA A 10 16.71 14.36 3.27
N ALA A 11 17.41 13.26 3.56
CA ALA A 11 17.96 12.37 2.54
C ALA A 11 16.87 11.64 1.75
N VAL A 12 15.87 11.02 2.42
CA VAL A 12 14.81 10.28 1.72
C VAL A 12 13.84 11.23 1.01
N LEU A 13 13.58 12.42 1.57
CA LEU A 13 12.77 13.44 0.90
C LEU A 13 13.47 13.96 -0.36
N GLY A 14 14.77 14.27 -0.29
CA GLY A 14 15.57 14.65 -1.45
C GLY A 14 15.60 13.56 -2.52
N TRP A 15 15.73 12.29 -2.13
CA TRP A 15 15.61 11.18 -3.07
C TRP A 15 14.24 11.19 -3.78
N ALA A 16 13.15 11.42 -3.05
CA ALA A 16 11.82 11.45 -3.65
C ALA A 16 11.62 12.66 -4.58
N THR A 17 11.97 13.89 -4.11
CA THR A 17 11.70 15.15 -4.83
C THR A 17 12.63 15.39 -6.02
N ASP A 18 13.91 15.05 -5.86
CA ASP A 18 14.95 15.42 -6.83
C ASP A 18 15.25 14.29 -7.81
N ALA A 19 14.84 13.05 -7.49
CA ALA A 19 15.16 11.90 -8.32
C ALA A 19 13.94 11.02 -8.65
N ALA A 20 13.24 10.42 -7.67
CA ALA A 20 12.21 9.42 -7.95
C ALA A 20 10.98 9.98 -8.64
N LEU A 21 10.40 11.07 -8.13
CA LEU A 21 9.24 11.70 -8.75
C LEU A 21 9.56 12.22 -10.16
N PRO A 22 10.68 12.94 -10.43
CA PRO A 22 11.08 13.28 -11.80
C PRO A 22 11.29 12.07 -12.72
N LEU A 23 11.92 11.00 -12.25
CA LEU A 23 12.14 9.77 -13.03
C LEU A 23 10.81 9.16 -13.49
N TRP A 24 9.89 8.97 -12.56
CA TRP A 24 8.59 8.36 -12.86
C TRP A 24 7.63 9.28 -13.61
N ALA A 25 7.79 10.62 -13.50
CA ALA A 25 7.07 11.59 -14.30
C ALA A 25 7.54 11.66 -15.76
N THR A 26 8.73 11.15 -16.07
CA THR A 26 9.35 11.17 -17.41
C THR A 26 9.47 9.78 -18.00
N ALA A 27 10.48 8.99 -17.61
CA ALA A 27 10.67 7.62 -18.09
C ALA A 27 9.48 6.71 -17.70
N GLY A 28 8.94 6.88 -16.50
CA GLY A 28 7.82 6.10 -15.96
C GLY A 28 6.44 6.54 -16.42
N PHE A 29 6.31 7.58 -17.26
CA PHE A 29 5.02 8.10 -17.71
C PHE A 29 4.90 8.12 -19.24
N ASP A 30 3.90 7.44 -19.76
CA ASP A 30 3.52 7.46 -21.17
C ASP A 30 2.69 8.72 -21.43
N VAL A 31 3.34 9.75 -22.00
CA VAL A 31 2.73 11.04 -22.28
C VAL A 31 1.64 10.93 -23.34
N GLU A 32 1.77 10.04 -24.32
CA GLU A 32 0.79 9.86 -25.39
C GLU A 32 -0.55 9.37 -24.85
N HIS A 33 -0.51 8.34 -23.99
CA HIS A 33 -1.70 7.71 -23.44
C HIS A 33 -2.14 8.30 -22.09
N GLY A 34 -1.28 9.11 -21.45
CA GLY A 34 -1.57 9.77 -20.16
C GLY A 34 -1.57 8.81 -18.97
N ARG A 35 -0.69 7.81 -18.95
CA ARG A 35 -0.66 6.76 -17.93
C ARG A 35 0.76 6.35 -17.54
N PHE A 36 0.90 5.74 -16.37
CA PHE A 36 2.18 5.24 -15.88
C PHE A 36 2.57 3.90 -16.52
N GLU A 37 3.87 3.67 -16.68
CA GLU A 37 4.44 2.39 -17.02
C GLU A 37 4.20 1.37 -15.90
N GLU A 38 4.08 0.08 -16.23
CA GLU A 38 3.93 -0.98 -15.24
C GLU A 38 5.18 -1.15 -14.39
N ARG A 39 6.35 -1.02 -15.05
CA ARG A 39 7.68 -1.13 -14.45
C ARG A 39 8.73 -0.52 -15.37
N LEU A 40 9.88 -0.20 -14.80
CA LEU A 40 11.09 0.15 -15.53
C LEU A 40 12.16 -0.89 -15.26
N THR A 41 13.12 -1.06 -16.20
CA THR A 41 14.35 -1.81 -15.89
C THR A 41 15.12 -1.12 -14.77
N LEU A 42 16.10 -1.77 -14.16
CA LEU A 42 16.97 -1.10 -13.17
C LEU A 42 17.71 0.09 -13.78
N GLY A 43 18.02 0.09 -15.09
CA GLY A 43 18.55 1.24 -15.83
C GLY A 43 17.51 2.26 -16.28
N ALA A 44 16.29 2.24 -15.69
CA ALA A 44 15.18 3.15 -15.98
C ALA A 44 14.62 3.12 -17.41
N GLU A 45 14.81 2.03 -18.14
CA GLU A 45 14.24 1.84 -19.48
C GLU A 45 12.80 1.28 -19.39
N ARG A 46 11.97 1.68 -20.35
CA ARG A 46 10.60 1.18 -20.50
C ARG A 46 10.57 -0.27 -20.95
N LEU A 47 9.58 -1.03 -20.50
CA LEU A 47 9.33 -2.43 -20.90
C LEU A 47 7.97 -2.54 -21.64
N PRO A 48 7.90 -2.15 -22.92
CA PRO A 48 6.63 -1.96 -23.63
C PRO A 48 5.79 -3.23 -23.82
N ALA A 49 6.39 -4.41 -23.76
CA ALA A 49 5.68 -5.69 -23.91
C ALA A 49 4.92 -6.13 -22.65
N VAL A 50 5.14 -5.45 -21.52
CA VAL A 50 4.50 -5.82 -20.25
C VAL A 50 3.08 -5.23 -20.20
N PRO A 51 2.03 -6.03 -19.93
CA PRO A 51 0.69 -5.51 -19.68
C PRO A 51 0.67 -4.55 -18.49
N ILE A 52 -0.14 -3.50 -18.61
CA ILE A 52 -0.29 -2.45 -17.60
C ILE A 52 -1.47 -2.83 -16.70
N ARG A 53 -1.21 -2.98 -15.41
CA ARG A 53 -2.25 -3.33 -14.43
C ARG A 53 -2.96 -2.09 -13.89
N LEU A 54 -4.24 -2.23 -13.60
CA LEU A 54 -5.05 -1.25 -12.90
C LEU A 54 -4.40 -0.82 -11.57
N LEU A 55 -3.93 -1.80 -10.79
CA LEU A 55 -3.27 -1.58 -9.51
C LEU A 55 -2.10 -0.59 -9.59
N SER A 56 -1.25 -0.73 -10.62
CA SER A 56 -0.09 0.14 -10.79
C SER A 56 -0.50 1.59 -11.09
N GLN A 57 -1.56 1.78 -11.89
CA GLN A 57 -2.11 3.11 -12.15
C GLN A 57 -2.67 3.74 -10.87
N ALA A 58 -3.48 3.01 -10.13
CA ALA A 58 -4.10 3.48 -8.90
C ALA A 58 -3.06 3.91 -7.85
N ARG A 59 -2.02 3.10 -7.62
CA ARG A 59 -0.93 3.40 -6.68
C ARG A 59 -0.08 4.59 -7.13
N GLN A 60 0.16 4.75 -8.41
CA GLN A 60 0.89 5.91 -8.93
C GLN A 60 0.04 7.19 -8.83
N ILE A 61 -1.27 7.13 -9.05
CA ILE A 61 -2.18 8.26 -8.81
C ILE A 61 -2.10 8.69 -7.34
N TYR A 62 -2.13 7.75 -6.39
CA TYR A 62 -1.92 8.05 -4.98
C TYR A 62 -0.58 8.77 -4.73
N ALA A 63 0.52 8.21 -5.24
CA ALA A 63 1.86 8.77 -5.01
C ALA A 63 1.99 10.21 -5.53
N TYR A 64 1.49 10.48 -6.72
CA TYR A 64 1.54 11.83 -7.30
C TYR A 64 0.47 12.77 -6.72
N ALA A 65 -0.68 12.26 -6.26
CA ALA A 65 -1.66 13.06 -5.53
C ALA A 65 -1.07 13.55 -4.19
N LEU A 66 -0.35 12.69 -3.48
CA LEU A 66 0.39 13.04 -2.29
C LEU A 66 1.47 14.08 -2.60
N ALA A 67 2.28 13.86 -3.65
CA ALA A 67 3.31 14.79 -4.10
C ALA A 67 2.72 16.17 -4.48
N ALA A 68 1.54 16.22 -5.10
CA ALA A 68 0.84 17.47 -5.42
C ALA A 68 0.42 18.24 -4.16
N ARG A 69 -0.16 17.53 -3.18
CA ARG A 69 -0.60 18.13 -1.91
C ARG A 69 0.55 18.69 -1.09
N ARG A 70 1.70 18.01 -1.13
CA ARG A 70 2.92 18.41 -0.39
C ARG A 70 3.81 19.39 -1.16
N GLY A 71 3.50 19.68 -2.43
CA GLY A 71 4.35 20.53 -3.27
C GLY A 71 5.69 19.91 -3.63
N TRP A 72 5.80 18.56 -3.61
CA TRP A 72 7.04 17.84 -3.85
C TRP A 72 7.45 17.76 -5.32
N TYR A 73 6.50 17.92 -6.24
CA TYR A 73 6.78 17.90 -7.67
C TYR A 73 5.85 18.87 -8.41
N PRO A 74 6.38 19.91 -9.09
CA PRO A 74 5.58 20.97 -9.69
C PRO A 74 4.54 20.53 -10.72
N GLY A 75 4.79 19.41 -11.42
CA GLY A 75 3.88 18.83 -12.41
C GLY A 75 2.88 17.79 -11.87
N ALA A 76 2.92 17.48 -10.58
CA ALA A 76 2.20 16.35 -10.00
C ALA A 76 0.68 16.43 -10.21
N ALA A 77 0.05 17.57 -10.00
CA ALA A 77 -1.39 17.73 -10.18
C ALA A 77 -1.84 17.43 -11.63
N THR A 78 -1.09 17.91 -12.62
CA THR A 78 -1.37 17.62 -14.04
C THR A 78 -1.21 16.13 -14.35
N LEU A 79 -0.18 15.47 -13.80
CA LEU A 79 0.00 14.03 -13.97
C LEU A 79 -1.15 13.24 -13.35
N VAL A 80 -1.58 13.63 -12.16
CA VAL A 80 -2.73 13.01 -11.46
C VAL A 80 -4.00 13.11 -12.31
N GLU A 81 -4.29 14.29 -12.85
CA GLU A 81 -5.49 14.47 -13.70
C GLU A 81 -5.45 13.58 -14.95
N ARG A 82 -4.30 13.53 -15.62
CA ARG A 82 -4.11 12.72 -16.82
C ARG A 82 -4.18 11.22 -16.51
N ALA A 83 -3.49 10.78 -15.48
CA ALA A 83 -3.46 9.37 -15.07
C ALA A 83 -4.85 8.90 -14.60
N TYR A 84 -5.56 9.73 -13.83
CA TYR A 84 -6.92 9.41 -13.40
C TYR A 84 -7.89 9.29 -14.58
N ALA A 85 -7.87 10.25 -15.50
CA ALA A 85 -8.71 10.19 -16.70
C ALA A 85 -8.41 8.95 -17.56
N SER A 86 -7.12 8.60 -17.70
CA SER A 86 -6.66 7.40 -18.39
C SER A 86 -7.11 6.13 -17.66
N MET A 87 -6.97 6.06 -16.34
CA MET A 87 -7.42 4.93 -15.54
C MET A 87 -8.91 4.66 -15.74
N VAL A 88 -9.74 5.71 -15.70
CA VAL A 88 -11.20 5.56 -15.92
C VAL A 88 -11.49 5.12 -17.35
N ARG A 89 -10.89 5.76 -18.36
CA ARG A 89 -11.12 5.45 -19.79
C ARG A 89 -10.70 4.02 -20.16
N ASP A 90 -9.58 3.56 -19.62
CA ASP A 90 -8.92 2.35 -20.09
C ASP A 90 -9.28 1.10 -19.27
N PHE A 91 -9.79 1.25 -18.06
CA PHE A 91 -10.07 0.11 -17.18
C PHE A 91 -11.53 0.00 -16.73
N HIS A 92 -12.25 1.14 -16.54
CA HIS A 92 -13.62 1.09 -16.10
C HIS A 92 -14.55 0.66 -17.22
N ARG A 93 -15.26 -0.46 -17.03
CA ARG A 93 -16.19 -1.03 -18.03
C ARG A 93 -15.59 -1.19 -19.45
N ARG A 94 -14.26 -1.33 -19.55
CA ARG A 94 -13.55 -1.35 -20.83
C ARG A 94 -13.99 -2.47 -21.77
N ASP A 95 -14.46 -3.58 -21.24
CA ASP A 95 -14.99 -4.73 -21.95
C ASP A 95 -16.52 -4.74 -22.07
N GLY A 96 -17.20 -3.63 -21.72
CA GLY A 96 -18.66 -3.48 -21.73
C GLY A 96 -19.37 -4.10 -20.53
N LYS A 97 -18.65 -4.64 -19.55
CA LYS A 97 -19.21 -5.22 -18.32
C LYS A 97 -18.91 -4.32 -17.11
N ASP A 98 -19.72 -4.43 -16.05
CA ASP A 98 -19.53 -3.66 -14.82
C ASP A 98 -18.17 -3.94 -14.14
N GLY A 99 -17.72 -2.95 -13.36
CA GLY A 99 -16.46 -2.99 -12.62
C GLY A 99 -15.23 -2.64 -13.47
N TRP A 100 -14.07 -2.94 -12.95
CA TRP A 100 -12.78 -2.58 -13.50
C TRP A 100 -12.02 -3.82 -13.98
N ILE A 101 -11.50 -3.80 -15.22
CA ILE A 101 -10.67 -4.89 -15.73
C ILE A 101 -9.28 -4.85 -15.07
N PHE A 102 -8.60 -6.01 -15.00
CA PHE A 102 -7.32 -6.15 -14.32
C PHE A 102 -6.16 -5.50 -15.07
N SER A 103 -6.05 -5.72 -16.39
CA SER A 103 -4.93 -5.18 -17.16
C SER A 103 -5.26 -4.93 -18.64
N ILE A 104 -4.48 -4.06 -19.23
CA ILE A 104 -4.50 -3.70 -20.67
C ILE A 104 -3.13 -3.90 -21.31
N ARG A 105 -3.10 -4.04 -22.61
CA ARG A 105 -1.88 -3.91 -23.42
C ARG A 105 -1.54 -2.43 -23.62
N ARG A 106 -0.32 -2.17 -24.09
CA ARG A 106 0.14 -0.78 -24.33
C ARG A 106 -0.76 0.00 -25.29
N GLU A 107 -1.29 -0.63 -26.31
CA GLU A 107 -2.21 -0.04 -27.29
C GLU A 107 -3.66 0.13 -26.74
N GLY A 108 -3.91 -0.21 -25.49
CA GLY A 108 -5.22 -0.06 -24.82
C GLY A 108 -6.18 -1.23 -25.01
N ALA A 109 -5.76 -2.29 -25.71
CA ALA A 109 -6.55 -3.52 -25.79
C ALA A 109 -6.60 -4.23 -24.43
N VAL A 110 -7.74 -4.87 -24.10
CA VAL A 110 -7.89 -5.67 -22.89
C VAL A 110 -6.89 -6.83 -22.90
N ALA A 111 -6.05 -6.92 -21.88
CA ALA A 111 -5.12 -8.03 -21.70
C ALA A 111 -5.70 -9.10 -20.75
N ASP A 112 -6.28 -8.68 -19.64
CA ASP A 112 -6.95 -9.55 -18.68
C ASP A 112 -8.24 -8.88 -18.19
N PRO A 113 -9.42 -9.43 -18.53
CA PRO A 113 -10.71 -8.86 -18.17
C PRO A 113 -11.19 -9.22 -16.77
N ARG A 114 -10.47 -10.00 -15.98
CA ARG A 114 -10.90 -10.39 -14.63
C ARG A 114 -11.18 -9.17 -13.76
N ARG A 115 -12.10 -9.33 -12.79
CA ARG A 115 -12.38 -8.36 -11.74
C ARG A 115 -11.63 -8.78 -10.48
N ASP A 116 -10.51 -8.16 -10.21
CA ASP A 116 -9.64 -8.47 -9.10
C ASP A 116 -10.02 -7.59 -7.89
N PHE A 117 -10.31 -8.19 -6.74
CA PHE A 117 -10.75 -7.45 -5.56
C PHE A 117 -9.68 -6.48 -5.07
N TYR A 118 -8.43 -6.95 -5.00
CA TYR A 118 -7.29 -6.15 -4.57
C TYR A 118 -7.12 -4.88 -5.45
N ALA A 119 -7.24 -5.02 -6.77
CA ALA A 119 -7.18 -3.86 -7.66
C ALA A 119 -8.35 -2.88 -7.44
N HIS A 120 -9.56 -3.37 -7.15
CA HIS A 120 -10.72 -2.50 -6.85
C HIS A 120 -10.52 -1.70 -5.57
N THR A 121 -9.83 -2.24 -4.55
CA THR A 121 -9.54 -1.49 -3.32
C THR A 121 -8.64 -0.29 -3.58
N PHE A 122 -7.64 -0.46 -4.44
CA PHE A 122 -6.75 0.65 -4.83
C PHE A 122 -7.43 1.68 -5.75
N VAL A 123 -8.46 1.30 -6.50
CA VAL A 123 -9.28 2.29 -7.21
C VAL A 123 -9.96 3.24 -6.22
N LEU A 124 -10.48 2.74 -5.11
CA LEU A 124 -11.08 3.58 -4.07
C LEU A 124 -10.06 4.55 -3.46
N LEU A 125 -8.87 4.05 -3.16
CA LEU A 125 -7.75 4.86 -2.66
C LEU A 125 -7.33 5.93 -3.69
N ALA A 126 -7.22 5.57 -4.97
CA ALA A 126 -6.89 6.51 -6.05
C ALA A 126 -7.95 7.60 -6.22
N ILE A 127 -9.23 7.25 -6.13
CA ILE A 127 -10.33 8.23 -6.19
C ILE A 127 -10.26 9.19 -5.01
N ALA A 128 -10.08 8.67 -3.78
CA ALA A 128 -9.94 9.51 -2.60
C ALA A 128 -8.76 10.49 -2.74
N SER A 129 -7.59 9.98 -3.14
CA SER A 129 -6.39 10.78 -3.34
C SER A 129 -6.55 11.83 -4.45
N TYR A 130 -7.24 11.46 -5.54
CA TYR A 130 -7.59 12.39 -6.61
C TYR A 130 -8.47 13.54 -6.11
N VAL A 131 -9.50 13.23 -5.31
CA VAL A 131 -10.38 14.25 -4.70
C VAL A 131 -9.59 15.16 -3.77
N GLN A 132 -8.71 14.62 -2.95
CA GLN A 132 -7.88 15.40 -2.04
C GLN A 132 -6.92 16.35 -2.78
N ALA A 133 -6.31 15.89 -3.88
CA ALA A 133 -5.35 16.68 -4.64
C ALA A 133 -6.01 17.74 -5.54
N THR A 134 -7.25 17.51 -6.01
CA THR A 134 -7.89 18.34 -7.04
C THR A 134 -9.15 19.08 -6.56
N GLY A 135 -9.74 18.65 -5.44
CA GLY A 135 -11.05 19.14 -4.98
C GLY A 135 -12.24 18.66 -5.81
N LYS A 136 -12.04 17.80 -6.82
CA LYS A 136 -13.09 17.35 -7.75
C LYS A 136 -13.98 16.25 -7.16
N ARG A 137 -14.85 16.64 -6.22
CA ARG A 137 -15.72 15.75 -5.44
C ARG A 137 -16.69 14.89 -6.28
N GLN A 138 -16.97 15.27 -7.53
CA GLN A 138 -17.81 14.46 -8.44
C GLN A 138 -17.22 13.05 -8.68
N ALA A 139 -15.92 12.86 -8.50
CA ALA A 139 -15.27 11.56 -8.60
C ALA A 139 -15.78 10.55 -7.53
N LEU A 140 -16.33 11.01 -6.40
CA LEU A 140 -16.89 10.14 -5.36
C LEU A 140 -18.07 9.28 -5.87
N GLY A 141 -18.80 9.74 -6.90
CA GLY A 141 -19.84 8.92 -7.53
C GLY A 141 -19.28 7.62 -8.14
N LEU A 142 -18.05 7.66 -8.65
CA LEU A 142 -17.36 6.46 -9.16
C LEU A 142 -16.87 5.54 -8.04
N ALA A 143 -16.53 6.10 -6.86
CA ALA A 143 -16.25 5.29 -5.67
C ALA A 143 -17.50 4.54 -5.20
N ASP A 144 -18.65 5.22 -5.12
CA ASP A 144 -19.92 4.58 -4.77
C ASP A 144 -20.31 3.48 -5.78
N GLU A 145 -20.12 3.71 -7.09
CA GLU A 145 -20.34 2.70 -8.12
C GLU A 145 -19.40 1.49 -7.97
N THR A 146 -18.12 1.74 -7.67
CA THR A 146 -17.12 0.69 -7.42
C THR A 146 -17.50 -0.14 -6.18
N LEU A 147 -17.94 0.50 -5.10
CA LEU A 147 -18.42 -0.17 -3.90
C LEU A 147 -19.67 -1.00 -4.16
N ALA A 148 -20.61 -0.46 -4.94
CA ALA A 148 -21.83 -1.19 -5.32
C ALA A 148 -21.52 -2.44 -6.17
N PHE A 149 -20.50 -2.35 -7.06
CA PHE A 149 -20.00 -3.52 -7.79
C PHE A 149 -19.41 -4.57 -6.85
N VAL A 150 -18.53 -4.16 -5.93
CA VAL A 150 -17.90 -5.05 -4.94
C VAL A 150 -18.97 -5.76 -4.09
N ASP A 151 -19.96 -5.03 -3.60
CA ASP A 151 -21.03 -5.60 -2.78
C ASP A 151 -21.90 -6.60 -3.55
N ARG A 152 -22.21 -6.30 -4.81
CA ARG A 152 -23.08 -7.13 -5.62
C ARG A 152 -22.41 -8.41 -6.11
N HIS A 153 -21.12 -8.33 -6.46
CA HIS A 153 -20.45 -9.38 -7.20
C HIS A 153 -19.32 -10.08 -6.44
N LEU A 154 -18.70 -9.41 -5.47
CA LEU A 154 -17.55 -9.95 -4.74
C LEU A 154 -17.85 -10.27 -3.27
N ARG A 155 -18.91 -9.70 -2.68
CA ARG A 155 -19.31 -10.07 -1.32
C ARG A 155 -19.76 -11.53 -1.25
N VAL A 156 -19.29 -12.26 -0.24
CA VAL A 156 -19.66 -13.66 -0.05
C VAL A 156 -21.11 -13.76 0.43
N ALA A 157 -21.96 -14.45 -0.32
CA ALA A 157 -23.43 -14.43 -0.15
C ALA A 157 -23.93 -15.03 1.20
N LYS A 158 -23.20 -15.99 1.77
CA LYS A 158 -23.52 -16.65 3.05
C LYS A 158 -22.32 -16.73 3.96
N GLY A 159 -21.44 -15.73 3.90
CA GLY A 159 -20.21 -15.71 4.64
C GLY A 159 -19.73 -14.28 4.89
N GLU A 160 -18.52 -14.17 5.39
CA GLU A 160 -17.91 -12.90 5.76
C GLU A 160 -16.88 -12.47 4.69
N GLY A 161 -16.74 -11.16 4.52
CA GLY A 161 -15.77 -10.56 3.59
C GLY A 161 -16.07 -10.76 2.12
N PHE A 162 -15.03 -10.76 1.28
CA PHE A 162 -15.11 -10.69 -0.16
C PHE A 162 -14.31 -11.78 -0.85
N LEU A 163 -14.72 -12.18 -2.05
CA LEU A 163 -13.98 -13.05 -2.95
C LEU A 163 -12.72 -12.32 -3.49
N GLU A 164 -11.67 -13.05 -3.81
CA GLU A 164 -10.43 -12.50 -4.38
C GLU A 164 -10.63 -11.88 -5.78
N GLY A 165 -11.62 -12.33 -6.53
CA GLY A 165 -11.92 -11.81 -7.86
C GLY A 165 -12.91 -12.67 -8.65
N LEU A 166 -13.17 -12.27 -9.89
CA LEU A 166 -14.05 -12.97 -10.83
C LEU A 166 -13.36 -13.06 -12.20
N PRO A 167 -13.18 -14.29 -12.74
CA PRO A 167 -13.37 -15.57 -12.06
C PRO A 167 -12.42 -15.76 -10.89
N LEU A 168 -12.72 -16.65 -9.96
CA LEU A 168 -11.80 -17.05 -8.89
C LEU A 168 -10.54 -17.67 -9.49
N SER A 169 -9.38 -17.19 -9.05
CA SER A 169 -8.08 -17.69 -9.53
C SER A 169 -7.54 -18.87 -8.70
N ASP A 170 -7.90 -18.91 -7.42
CA ASP A 170 -7.57 -19.99 -6.50
C ASP A 170 -8.64 -20.12 -5.40
N ALA A 171 -8.51 -21.12 -4.53
CA ALA A 171 -9.44 -21.37 -3.43
C ALA A 171 -9.10 -20.60 -2.15
N LEU A 172 -7.94 -19.96 -2.09
CA LEU A 172 -7.49 -19.24 -0.91
C LEU A 172 -8.09 -17.83 -0.86
N ARG A 173 -8.41 -17.41 0.35
CA ARG A 173 -8.75 -16.02 0.66
C ARG A 173 -7.60 -15.37 1.43
N ARG A 174 -7.46 -14.06 1.28
CA ARG A 174 -6.34 -13.29 1.86
C ARG A 174 -6.85 -12.13 2.69
N GLN A 175 -6.15 -11.82 3.78
CA GLN A 175 -6.43 -10.61 4.55
C GLN A 175 -6.05 -9.33 3.78
N ASN A 176 -4.99 -9.38 2.97
CA ASN A 176 -4.39 -8.23 2.30
C ASN A 176 -5.39 -7.39 1.47
N PRO A 177 -6.25 -7.95 0.59
CA PRO A 177 -7.27 -7.13 -0.09
C PRO A 177 -8.27 -6.46 0.85
N HIS A 178 -8.60 -7.11 1.98
CA HIS A 178 -9.50 -6.53 2.99
C HIS A 178 -8.83 -5.37 3.76
N MET A 179 -7.53 -5.46 4.03
CA MET A 179 -6.72 -4.39 4.60
C MET A 179 -6.74 -3.14 3.71
N HIS A 180 -6.51 -3.29 2.41
CA HIS A 180 -6.54 -2.14 1.50
C HIS A 180 -7.94 -1.64 1.18
N MET A 181 -8.98 -2.48 1.32
CA MET A 181 -10.36 -1.99 1.33
C MET A 181 -10.60 -1.08 2.55
N PHE A 182 -10.10 -1.47 3.72
CA PHE A 182 -10.16 -0.67 4.93
C PHE A 182 -9.43 0.67 4.75
N GLU A 183 -8.21 0.66 4.19
CA GLU A 183 -7.44 1.86 3.86
C GLU A 183 -8.19 2.80 2.90
N GLY A 184 -8.72 2.25 1.80
CA GLY A 184 -9.49 3.01 0.82
C GLY A 184 -10.74 3.67 1.42
N LEU A 185 -11.45 2.98 2.32
CA LEU A 185 -12.63 3.51 3.01
C LEU A 185 -12.27 4.62 4.01
N LEU A 186 -11.16 4.49 4.74
CA LEU A 186 -10.65 5.56 5.61
C LEU A 186 -10.33 6.82 4.78
N SER A 187 -9.62 6.64 3.66
CA SER A 187 -9.26 7.75 2.78
C SER A 187 -10.48 8.41 2.12
N LEU A 188 -11.50 7.62 1.76
CA LEU A 188 -12.78 8.16 1.26
C LEU A 188 -13.52 8.95 2.33
N TRP A 189 -13.52 8.49 3.58
CA TRP A 189 -14.09 9.25 4.68
C TRP A 189 -13.34 10.56 4.91
N GLU A 190 -12.02 10.54 4.93
CA GLU A 190 -11.17 11.73 5.14
C GLU A 190 -11.41 12.80 4.07
N CYS A 191 -11.56 12.42 2.81
CA CYS A 191 -11.77 13.38 1.73
C CYS A 191 -13.23 13.84 1.59
N SER A 192 -14.21 13.08 2.14
CA SER A 192 -15.64 13.36 1.93
C SER A 192 -16.37 13.82 3.18
N GLY A 193 -15.99 13.31 4.36
CA GLY A 193 -16.74 13.41 5.61
C GLY A 193 -17.98 12.49 5.64
N ASP A 194 -18.16 11.60 4.66
CA ASP A 194 -19.35 10.74 4.57
C ASP A 194 -19.24 9.56 5.53
N ALA A 195 -20.09 9.57 6.55
CA ALA A 195 -20.14 8.56 7.61
C ALA A 195 -20.37 7.12 7.08
N ARG A 196 -20.91 6.94 5.88
CA ARG A 196 -21.11 5.62 5.27
C ARG A 196 -19.80 4.89 5.06
N TYR A 197 -18.73 5.59 4.66
CA TYR A 197 -17.40 4.99 4.47
C TYR A 197 -16.79 4.56 5.82
N LEU A 198 -16.91 5.39 6.86
CA LEU A 198 -16.42 5.03 8.18
C LEU A 198 -17.18 3.85 8.80
N ALA A 199 -18.50 3.77 8.60
CA ALA A 199 -19.29 2.63 9.05
C ALA A 199 -18.81 1.33 8.39
N ARG A 200 -18.55 1.35 7.08
CA ARG A 200 -18.02 0.19 6.34
C ARG A 200 -16.58 -0.17 6.78
N ALA A 201 -15.75 0.82 7.08
CA ALA A 201 -14.45 0.57 7.69
C ALA A 201 -14.60 -0.14 9.04
N GLY A 202 -15.59 0.25 9.84
CA GLY A 202 -15.96 -0.45 11.09
C GLY A 202 -16.30 -1.92 10.89
N GLU A 203 -17.06 -2.27 9.84
CA GLU A 203 -17.37 -3.68 9.49
C GLU A 203 -16.10 -4.47 9.14
N LEU A 204 -15.15 -3.85 8.43
CA LEU A 204 -13.87 -4.50 8.11
C LEU A 204 -12.96 -4.64 9.33
N PHE A 205 -12.96 -3.68 10.24
CA PHE A 205 -12.28 -3.83 11.52
C PHE A 205 -12.86 -5.00 12.34
N ASP A 206 -14.18 -5.17 12.36
CA ASP A 206 -14.83 -6.29 13.04
C ASP A 206 -14.46 -7.63 12.39
N LEU A 207 -14.38 -7.67 11.06
CA LEU A 207 -13.90 -8.83 10.31
C LEU A 207 -12.43 -9.14 10.63
N PHE A 208 -11.57 -8.13 10.63
CA PHE A 208 -10.17 -8.27 11.03
C PHE A 208 -10.05 -8.89 12.42
N ALA A 209 -10.74 -8.30 13.40
CA ALA A 209 -10.69 -8.75 14.79
C ALA A 209 -11.23 -10.18 14.99
N ALA A 210 -12.25 -10.58 14.22
CA ALA A 210 -12.90 -11.89 14.35
C ALA A 210 -12.21 -13.00 13.57
N ARG A 211 -11.54 -12.70 12.43
CA ARG A 211 -11.09 -13.71 11.47
C ARG A 211 -9.60 -13.66 11.14
N PHE A 212 -9.03 -12.46 11.00
CA PHE A 212 -7.64 -12.32 10.55
C PHE A 212 -6.66 -12.23 11.71
N PHE A 213 -7.06 -11.61 12.80
CA PHE A 213 -6.26 -11.52 14.02
C PHE A 213 -6.43 -12.78 14.89
N ARG A 214 -5.31 -13.36 15.32
CA ARG A 214 -5.27 -14.48 16.24
C ARG A 214 -4.65 -13.99 17.56
N ALA A 215 -5.45 -13.95 18.62
CA ALA A 215 -5.03 -13.43 19.93
C ALA A 215 -3.89 -14.24 20.56
N ASP A 216 -3.83 -15.54 20.30
CA ASP A 216 -2.75 -16.41 20.67
C ASP A 216 -2.12 -17.00 19.40
N PRO A 217 -0.87 -16.63 19.04
CA PRO A 217 0.14 -15.87 19.81
C PRO A 217 0.14 -14.33 19.57
N GLY A 218 -0.91 -13.72 19.07
CA GLY A 218 -0.98 -12.28 18.81
C GLY A 218 -0.50 -11.89 17.40
N ILE A 219 -1.01 -12.58 16.37
CA ILE A 219 -0.58 -12.44 14.98
C ILE A 219 -1.72 -12.11 14.02
N LEU A 220 -1.34 -11.63 12.85
CA LEU A 220 -2.17 -11.55 11.66
C LEU A 220 -1.94 -12.79 10.80
N GLY A 221 -3.00 -13.54 10.47
CA GLY A 221 -2.94 -14.60 9.47
C GLY A 221 -2.99 -14.05 8.05
N GLU A 222 -2.33 -14.71 7.09
CA GLU A 222 -2.29 -14.23 5.70
C GLU A 222 -3.29 -14.96 4.79
N TYR A 223 -3.37 -16.30 4.91
CA TYR A 223 -4.09 -17.16 3.99
C TYR A 223 -5.16 -17.96 4.71
N PHE A 224 -6.34 -18.01 4.11
CA PHE A 224 -7.55 -18.56 4.70
C PHE A 224 -8.28 -19.47 3.70
N THR A 225 -9.08 -20.39 4.23
CA THR A 225 -10.06 -21.16 3.48
C THR A 225 -11.23 -20.28 3.02
N ALA A 226 -12.16 -20.82 2.25
CA ALA A 226 -13.39 -20.13 1.87
C ALA A 226 -14.24 -19.69 3.08
N ALA A 227 -14.14 -20.39 4.22
CA ALA A 227 -14.84 -20.06 5.47
C ALA A 227 -14.07 -19.07 6.37
N LEU A 228 -12.95 -18.51 5.90
CA LEU A 228 -12.04 -17.65 6.67
C LEU A 228 -11.42 -18.34 7.92
N GLU A 229 -11.32 -19.66 7.88
CA GLU A 229 -10.44 -20.40 8.80
C GLU A 229 -9.03 -20.39 8.23
N PRO A 230 -7.97 -20.52 9.06
CA PRO A 230 -6.61 -20.61 8.56
C PRO A 230 -6.47 -21.65 7.45
N ALA A 231 -5.74 -21.32 6.38
CA ALA A 231 -5.51 -22.27 5.29
C ALA A 231 -4.79 -23.53 5.79
N GLU A 232 -4.97 -24.64 5.07
CA GLU A 232 -4.28 -25.89 5.41
C GLU A 232 -2.77 -25.82 5.12
N GLY A 233 -2.00 -26.60 5.85
CA GLY A 233 -0.57 -26.75 5.67
C GLY A 233 0.21 -25.46 6.00
N VAL A 234 1.34 -25.25 5.32
CA VAL A 234 2.24 -24.12 5.57
C VAL A 234 1.56 -22.78 5.31
N ALA A 235 0.67 -22.68 4.31
CA ALA A 235 0.00 -21.44 3.97
C ALA A 235 -0.74 -20.83 5.18
N GLY A 236 -1.43 -21.64 5.99
CA GLY A 236 -2.13 -21.15 7.19
C GLY A 236 -1.21 -20.78 8.36
N SER A 237 0.09 -21.03 8.21
CA SER A 237 1.12 -20.66 9.20
C SER A 237 1.98 -19.49 8.77
N ILE A 238 1.82 -18.97 7.55
CA ILE A 238 2.58 -17.83 7.05
C ILE A 238 2.10 -16.53 7.74
N VAL A 239 3.07 -15.72 8.11
CA VAL A 239 2.91 -14.38 8.70
C VAL A 239 3.87 -13.42 7.98
N GLU A 240 3.36 -12.28 7.51
CA GLU A 240 4.19 -11.23 6.92
C GLU A 240 4.37 -10.07 7.93
N PRO A 241 5.57 -9.84 8.49
CA PRO A 241 5.79 -8.78 9.48
C PRO A 241 5.52 -7.38 8.90
N GLY A 242 5.69 -7.20 7.58
CA GLY A 242 5.31 -5.97 6.90
C GLY A 242 3.82 -5.64 7.04
N HIS A 243 2.94 -6.63 6.88
CA HIS A 243 1.50 -6.45 7.07
C HIS A 243 1.12 -6.19 8.53
N HIS A 244 1.86 -6.74 9.51
CA HIS A 244 1.67 -6.39 10.91
C HIS A 244 1.88 -4.89 11.13
N TYR A 245 2.97 -4.32 10.61
CA TYR A 245 3.24 -2.89 10.72
C TYR A 245 2.24 -2.04 9.94
N GLU A 246 1.81 -2.48 8.75
CA GLU A 246 0.80 -1.78 7.96
C GLU A 246 -0.55 -1.73 8.69
N TRP A 247 -0.99 -2.83 9.29
CA TRP A 247 -2.17 -2.84 10.16
C TRP A 247 -2.02 -1.97 11.40
N VAL A 248 -0.86 -1.92 12.03
CA VAL A 248 -0.60 -1.00 13.16
C VAL A 248 -0.89 0.44 12.76
N TRP A 249 -0.34 0.88 11.62
CA TRP A 249 -0.56 2.23 11.10
C TRP A 249 -2.03 2.48 10.76
N LEU A 250 -2.70 1.58 10.08
CA LEU A 250 -4.12 1.70 9.72
C LEU A 250 -5.04 1.68 10.93
N LEU A 251 -4.78 0.81 11.91
CA LEU A 251 -5.56 0.73 13.15
C LEU A 251 -5.43 2.02 13.96
N ARG A 252 -4.27 2.64 14.02
CA ARG A 252 -4.09 3.94 14.68
C ARG A 252 -4.92 5.03 14.01
N ARG A 253 -4.90 5.11 12.67
CA ARG A 253 -5.77 6.03 11.92
C ARG A 253 -7.25 5.78 12.26
N PHE A 254 -7.69 4.55 12.18
CA PHE A 254 -9.07 4.18 12.46
C PHE A 254 -9.47 4.51 13.91
N GLY A 255 -8.65 4.16 14.89
CA GLY A 255 -8.90 4.45 16.30
C GLY A 255 -9.05 5.94 16.56
N GLN A 256 -8.19 6.77 15.95
CA GLN A 256 -8.27 8.24 16.05
C GLN A 256 -9.57 8.80 15.44
N ILE A 257 -9.97 8.29 14.27
CA ILE A 257 -11.15 8.76 13.54
C ILE A 257 -12.46 8.29 14.18
N SER A 258 -12.53 7.01 14.57
CA SER A 258 -13.75 6.35 15.02
C SER A 258 -13.97 6.38 16.52
N GLY A 259 -12.91 6.65 17.30
CA GLY A 259 -12.92 6.52 18.77
C GLY A 259 -12.94 5.07 19.28
N ARG A 260 -12.84 4.06 18.37
CA ARG A 260 -12.82 2.64 18.75
C ARG A 260 -11.47 2.25 19.38
N SER A 261 -11.51 1.36 20.37
CA SER A 261 -10.30 0.82 20.99
C SER A 261 -9.58 -0.15 20.05
N VAL A 262 -8.33 0.18 19.70
CA VAL A 262 -7.46 -0.64 18.83
C VAL A 262 -6.22 -1.12 19.56
N GLN A 263 -5.97 -0.64 20.78
CA GLN A 263 -4.73 -0.86 21.52
C GLN A 263 -4.30 -2.33 21.62
N PRO A 264 -5.17 -3.29 22.01
CA PRO A 264 -4.75 -4.68 22.17
C PRO A 264 -4.23 -5.30 20.85
N TYR A 265 -4.83 -4.93 19.71
CA TYR A 265 -4.41 -5.41 18.39
C TYR A 265 -3.08 -4.78 17.99
N VAL A 266 -2.94 -3.48 18.17
CA VAL A 266 -1.72 -2.75 17.86
C VAL A 266 -0.54 -3.29 18.66
N ASP A 267 -0.69 -3.48 19.96
CA ASP A 267 0.39 -4.00 20.80
C ASP A 267 0.82 -5.40 20.36
N ALA A 268 -0.15 -6.30 20.14
CA ALA A 268 0.15 -7.66 19.74
C ALA A 268 0.88 -7.73 18.37
N LEU A 269 0.35 -7.03 17.37
CA LEU A 269 0.95 -7.02 16.01
C LEU A 269 2.33 -6.37 16.01
N TYR A 270 2.47 -5.22 16.69
CA TYR A 270 3.74 -4.52 16.80
C TYR A 270 4.80 -5.37 17.50
N ASP A 271 4.46 -5.92 18.68
CA ASP A 271 5.41 -6.67 19.51
C ASP A 271 5.86 -7.98 18.82
N PHE A 272 4.97 -8.65 18.08
CA PHE A 272 5.33 -9.84 17.31
C PHE A 272 6.27 -9.49 16.15
N ALA A 273 5.93 -8.48 15.33
CA ALA A 273 6.77 -8.05 14.23
C ALA A 273 8.12 -7.54 14.72
N ASP A 274 8.13 -6.81 15.83
CA ASP A 274 9.34 -6.26 16.44
C ASP A 274 10.29 -7.34 16.98
N ARG A 275 9.73 -8.39 17.55
CA ARG A 275 10.50 -9.49 18.13
C ARG A 275 11.08 -10.45 17.11
N TYR A 276 10.35 -10.73 16.03
CA TYR A 276 10.67 -11.83 15.13
C TYR A 276 10.93 -11.39 13.68
N GLY A 277 10.46 -10.20 13.26
CA GLY A 277 10.47 -9.76 11.87
C GLY A 277 11.83 -9.35 11.32
N PHE A 278 12.86 -9.21 12.18
CA PHE A 278 14.16 -8.70 11.76
C PHE A 278 15.21 -9.79 11.64
N ASP A 279 16.08 -9.67 10.66
CA ASP A 279 17.29 -10.47 10.57
C ASP A 279 18.47 -9.82 11.32
N SER A 280 19.63 -10.48 11.24
CA SER A 280 20.86 -9.99 11.88
C SER A 280 21.41 -8.68 11.33
N ALA A 281 20.98 -8.24 10.14
CA ALA A 281 21.32 -6.95 9.54
C ALA A 281 20.33 -5.83 9.93
N GLY A 282 19.27 -6.16 10.68
CA GLY A 282 18.19 -5.23 11.04
C GLY A 282 17.19 -4.97 9.93
N LEU A 283 17.20 -5.77 8.86
CA LEU A 283 16.24 -5.70 7.77
C LEU A 283 15.05 -6.63 8.03
N ILE A 284 13.89 -6.23 7.56
CA ILE A 284 12.66 -7.02 7.74
C ILE A 284 12.62 -8.15 6.71
N VAL A 285 12.40 -9.38 7.18
CA VAL A 285 12.22 -10.55 6.33
C VAL A 285 10.82 -10.56 5.69
N ASP A 286 10.69 -11.18 4.53
CA ASP A 286 9.42 -11.21 3.82
C ASP A 286 8.37 -12.04 4.57
N GLU A 287 8.73 -13.23 5.08
CA GLU A 287 7.79 -14.15 5.70
C GLU A 287 8.37 -14.85 6.93
N LEU A 288 7.52 -14.99 7.94
CA LEU A 288 7.71 -15.80 9.14
C LEU A 288 6.69 -16.94 9.17
N LEU A 289 6.89 -17.87 10.04
CA LEU A 289 5.84 -18.77 10.52
C LEU A 289 5.23 -18.28 11.83
N VAL A 290 4.10 -18.84 12.22
CA VAL A 290 3.35 -18.45 13.45
C VAL A 290 4.17 -18.60 14.74
N ASP A 291 5.22 -19.40 14.74
CA ASP A 291 6.16 -19.56 15.86
C ASP A 291 7.29 -18.52 15.86
N GLY A 292 7.30 -17.60 14.89
CA GLY A 292 8.32 -16.57 14.72
C GLY A 292 9.56 -17.01 13.95
N SER A 293 9.64 -18.26 13.48
CA SER A 293 10.76 -18.72 12.64
C SER A 293 10.70 -18.10 11.24
N HIS A 294 11.88 -17.81 10.66
CA HIS A 294 11.97 -17.24 9.31
C HIS A 294 11.62 -18.28 8.25
N HIS A 295 10.62 -17.97 7.39
CA HIS A 295 10.20 -18.83 6.30
C HIS A 295 10.78 -18.41 4.95
N ALA A 296 10.59 -17.16 4.55
CA ALA A 296 11.21 -16.59 3.35
C ALA A 296 12.21 -15.50 3.75
N PRO A 297 13.53 -15.77 3.66
CA PRO A 297 14.56 -14.87 4.17
C PRO A 297 14.93 -13.74 3.19
N SER A 298 14.25 -13.62 2.06
CA SER A 298 14.36 -12.41 1.21
C SER A 298 13.71 -11.21 1.87
N ARG A 299 14.04 -10.01 1.37
CA ARG A 299 13.59 -8.75 1.94
C ARG A 299 13.07 -7.86 0.82
N ARG A 300 11.79 -7.54 0.85
CA ARG A 300 11.18 -6.55 -0.04
C ARG A 300 11.30 -5.15 0.57
N ILE A 301 11.26 -4.13 -0.26
CA ILE A 301 11.35 -2.73 0.18
C ILE A 301 10.10 -2.29 0.96
N TRP A 302 8.90 -2.78 0.62
CA TRP A 302 7.66 -2.30 1.22
C TRP A 302 7.54 -2.59 2.73
N PRO A 303 7.98 -3.76 3.27
CA PRO A 303 7.88 -4.00 4.72
C PRO A 303 8.65 -3.01 5.56
N ILE A 304 9.83 -2.56 5.11
CA ILE A 304 10.60 -1.57 5.87
C ILE A 304 9.95 -0.19 5.81
N ALA A 305 9.31 0.17 4.68
CA ALA A 305 8.53 1.39 4.57
C ALA A 305 7.32 1.38 5.54
N GLU A 306 6.61 0.25 5.65
CA GLU A 306 5.50 0.09 6.60
C GLU A 306 5.97 0.14 8.06
N ALA A 307 7.11 -0.47 8.36
CA ALA A 307 7.68 -0.39 9.70
C ALA A 307 8.09 1.03 10.10
N VAL A 308 8.59 1.84 9.18
CA VAL A 308 8.85 3.27 9.43
C VAL A 308 7.56 3.98 9.81
N LYS A 309 6.47 3.80 9.05
CA LYS A 309 5.16 4.41 9.34
C LYS A 309 4.65 4.01 10.72
N ALA A 310 4.62 2.71 11.00
CA ALA A 310 4.15 2.18 12.28
C ALA A 310 4.95 2.73 13.47
N ASN A 311 6.28 2.75 13.36
CA ASN A 311 7.13 3.29 14.43
C ASN A 311 6.90 4.79 14.65
N LEU A 312 6.63 5.57 13.61
CA LEU A 312 6.37 7.01 13.74
C LEU A 312 5.04 7.29 14.43
N VAL A 313 3.96 6.55 14.09
CA VAL A 313 2.67 6.75 14.79
C VAL A 313 2.76 6.29 16.24
N GLU A 314 3.48 5.22 16.55
CA GLU A 314 3.73 4.77 17.91
C GLU A 314 4.62 5.76 18.69
N ALA A 315 5.62 6.38 18.05
CA ALA A 315 6.44 7.42 18.67
C ALA A 315 5.63 8.67 19.06
N ARG A 316 4.67 9.09 18.21
CA ARG A 316 3.72 10.18 18.56
C ARG A 316 2.89 9.87 19.79
N LEU A 317 2.63 8.60 20.05
CA LEU A 317 1.87 8.12 21.22
C LEU A 317 2.76 7.75 22.41
N GLY A 318 4.09 7.98 22.31
CA GLY A 318 5.03 7.81 23.40
C GLY A 318 5.55 6.38 23.60
N ARG A 319 5.42 5.48 22.60
CA ARG A 319 6.02 4.13 22.70
C ARG A 319 7.54 4.26 22.78
N PRO A 320 8.18 3.66 23.83
CA PRO A 320 9.62 3.76 24.00
C PRO A 320 10.39 3.26 22.77
N GLN A 321 11.50 3.92 22.43
CA GLN A 321 12.42 3.59 21.34
C GLN A 321 11.81 3.63 19.92
N ALA A 322 10.52 3.87 19.74
CA ALA A 322 9.88 3.87 18.41
C ALA A 322 10.47 4.95 17.48
N GLU A 323 10.80 6.14 17.99
CA GLU A 323 11.47 7.20 17.21
C GLU A 323 12.88 6.79 16.75
N ASP A 324 13.69 6.25 17.65
CA ASP A 324 15.05 5.78 17.29
C ASP A 324 15.00 4.64 16.28
N LYS A 325 14.00 3.77 16.40
CA LYS A 325 13.75 2.67 15.48
C LYS A 325 13.32 3.18 14.10
N ALA A 326 12.41 4.13 14.04
CA ALA A 326 12.01 4.78 12.78
C ALA A 326 13.21 5.42 12.06
N ALA A 327 14.08 6.11 12.82
CA ALA A 327 15.29 6.70 12.26
C ALA A 327 16.24 5.63 11.69
N SER A 328 16.47 4.55 12.44
CA SER A 328 17.31 3.44 11.98
C SER A 328 16.74 2.77 10.71
N LEU A 329 15.43 2.51 10.69
CA LEU A 329 14.76 1.93 9.53
C LEU A 329 14.78 2.84 8.31
N ALA A 330 14.62 4.16 8.48
CA ALA A 330 14.75 5.12 7.40
C ALA A 330 16.15 5.13 6.80
N GLY A 331 17.20 5.01 7.64
CA GLY A 331 18.57 4.83 7.18
C GLY A 331 18.76 3.53 6.39
N LEU A 332 18.27 2.41 6.91
CA LEU A 332 18.34 1.11 6.21
C LEU A 332 17.55 1.12 4.88
N LEU A 333 16.38 1.76 4.83
CA LEU A 333 15.62 1.95 3.59
C LEU A 333 16.48 2.69 2.55
N ARG A 334 17.09 3.82 2.93
CA ARG A 334 17.97 4.60 2.06
C ARG A 334 19.17 3.77 1.58
N ASP A 335 19.89 3.13 2.49
CA ASP A 335 21.22 2.55 2.24
C ASP A 335 21.15 1.20 1.51
N HIS A 336 20.05 0.47 1.62
CA HIS A 336 19.90 -0.85 0.99
C HIS A 336 18.96 -0.87 -0.21
N PHE A 337 17.91 -0.03 -0.22
CA PHE A 337 16.89 -0.12 -1.25
C PHE A 337 16.87 1.08 -2.22
N LEU A 338 17.19 2.30 -1.75
CA LEU A 338 17.11 3.52 -2.58
C LEU A 338 18.46 3.85 -3.27
N THR A 339 19.27 2.84 -3.54
CA THR A 339 20.63 2.96 -4.08
C THR A 339 20.76 2.55 -5.54
N ALA A 340 19.64 2.37 -6.26
CA ALA A 340 19.68 2.01 -7.67
C ALA A 340 20.28 3.13 -8.54
N ASP A 341 20.90 2.74 -9.66
CA ASP A 341 21.42 3.64 -10.68
C ASP A 341 20.57 3.44 -11.97
N PRO A 342 19.94 4.50 -12.50
CA PRO A 342 20.07 5.91 -12.14
C PRO A 342 19.37 6.28 -10.81
N PRO A 343 19.74 7.43 -10.20
CA PRO A 343 19.08 7.94 -9.01
C PRO A 343 17.57 8.07 -9.17
N GLY A 344 16.82 7.77 -8.10
CA GLY A 344 15.35 7.72 -8.12
C GLY A 344 14.78 6.33 -8.42
N GLY A 345 15.65 5.37 -8.76
CA GLY A 345 15.33 3.96 -8.79
C GLY A 345 15.44 3.30 -7.41
N TRP A 346 15.02 2.05 -7.33
CA TRP A 346 15.11 1.24 -6.11
C TRP A 346 15.35 -0.24 -6.41
N HIS A 347 15.90 -0.92 -5.42
CA HIS A 347 15.96 -2.37 -5.39
C HIS A 347 14.69 -2.88 -4.71
N ASP A 348 13.79 -3.52 -5.46
CA ASP A 348 12.50 -3.97 -4.91
C ASP A 348 12.63 -5.16 -3.96
N ARG A 349 13.64 -5.99 -4.16
CA ARG A 349 13.88 -7.20 -3.36
C ARG A 349 15.37 -7.52 -3.26
N LEU A 350 15.80 -7.86 -2.04
CA LEU A 350 17.17 -8.28 -1.73
C LEU A 350 17.19 -9.74 -1.24
N ASP A 351 18.30 -10.43 -1.46
CA ASP A 351 18.58 -11.71 -0.81
C ASP A 351 19.11 -11.51 0.62
N ARG A 352 19.35 -12.61 1.33
CA ARG A 352 19.89 -12.57 2.71
C ARG A 352 21.29 -11.91 2.84
N ASN A 353 22.03 -11.76 1.75
CA ASN A 353 23.34 -11.15 1.72
C ASN A 353 23.30 -9.67 1.29
N GLY A 354 22.11 -9.14 1.00
CA GLY A 354 21.90 -7.78 0.51
C GLY A 354 22.03 -7.62 -1.01
N ALA A 355 22.23 -8.70 -1.77
CA ALA A 355 22.29 -8.61 -3.22
C ALA A 355 20.89 -8.43 -3.82
N CYS A 356 20.77 -7.55 -4.82
CA CYS A 356 19.51 -7.27 -5.51
C CYS A 356 19.04 -8.51 -6.29
N LEU A 357 17.83 -8.97 -5.99
CA LEU A 357 17.13 -10.03 -6.71
C LEU A 357 16.23 -9.52 -7.83
N SER A 358 15.90 -8.25 -7.82
CA SER A 358 14.97 -7.64 -8.77
C SER A 358 15.65 -7.39 -10.11
N LYS A 359 14.92 -7.61 -11.19
CA LYS A 359 15.36 -7.27 -12.57
C LYS A 359 14.73 -5.97 -13.08
N PHE A 360 13.80 -5.40 -12.32
CA PHE A 360 13.02 -4.21 -12.67
C PHE A 360 12.51 -3.53 -11.40
N MET A 361 12.11 -2.28 -11.56
CA MET A 361 11.45 -1.45 -10.55
C MET A 361 9.94 -1.46 -10.84
N PRO A 362 9.09 -2.10 -10.02
CA PRO A 362 7.64 -2.07 -10.24
C PRO A 362 7.06 -0.71 -9.83
N ALA A 363 6.21 -0.12 -10.69
CA ALA A 363 5.54 1.15 -10.41
C ALA A 363 4.73 1.13 -9.11
N SER A 364 4.15 -0.04 -8.79
CA SER A 364 3.32 -0.21 -7.60
C SER A 364 4.03 -0.03 -6.27
N THR A 365 5.36 -0.10 -6.24
CA THR A 365 6.16 -0.01 -5.00
C THR A 365 6.29 1.43 -4.49
N LEU A 366 6.31 2.43 -5.40
CA LEU A 366 6.49 3.84 -5.04
C LEU A 366 5.45 4.33 -4.01
N TYR A 367 4.24 3.79 -4.05
CA TYR A 367 3.17 4.05 -3.08
C TYR A 367 3.66 3.90 -1.62
N HIS A 368 4.25 2.76 -1.25
CA HIS A 368 4.71 2.51 0.11
C HIS A 368 5.84 3.47 0.51
N VAL A 369 6.78 3.71 -0.41
CA VAL A 369 7.95 4.54 -0.13
C VAL A 369 7.57 6.01 0.08
N VAL A 370 6.73 6.58 -0.80
CA VAL A 370 6.31 7.99 -0.64
C VAL A 370 5.40 8.19 0.57
N CYS A 371 4.57 7.19 0.92
CA CYS A 371 3.76 7.22 2.13
C CYS A 371 4.65 7.27 3.39
N ALA A 372 5.70 6.43 3.44
CA ALA A 372 6.66 6.45 4.55
C ALA A 372 7.43 7.78 4.63
N ILE A 373 7.85 8.34 3.49
CA ILE A 373 8.52 9.66 3.43
C ILE A 373 7.58 10.77 3.92
N ASP A 374 6.29 10.69 3.62
CA ASP A 374 5.30 11.65 4.12
C ASP A 374 5.17 11.59 5.63
N GLU A 375 5.05 10.39 6.21
CA GLU A 375 5.03 10.21 7.66
C GLU A 375 6.29 10.75 8.35
N ILE A 376 7.47 10.49 7.77
CA ILE A 376 8.74 11.03 8.25
C ILE A 376 8.71 12.57 8.23
N SER A 377 8.31 13.16 7.10
CA SER A 377 8.29 14.61 6.89
C SER A 377 7.34 15.30 7.86
N GLN A 378 6.16 14.75 8.07
CA GLN A 378 5.18 15.25 9.03
C GLN A 378 5.67 15.13 10.47
N PHE A 379 6.31 14.00 10.84
CA PHE A 379 6.85 13.81 12.17
C PHE A 379 7.93 14.85 12.49
N VAL A 380 8.85 15.10 11.56
CA VAL A 380 9.96 16.06 11.73
C VAL A 380 9.47 17.51 11.76
N SER A 381 8.44 17.85 10.98
CA SER A 381 7.84 19.19 10.96
C SER A 381 6.92 19.47 12.15
N GLY A 382 6.58 18.46 12.95
CA GLY A 382 5.60 18.58 14.03
C GLY A 382 4.16 18.74 13.54
N SER A 383 3.89 18.47 12.26
CA SER A 383 2.56 18.48 11.68
C SER A 383 1.76 17.26 12.16
N THR A 384 0.48 17.47 12.47
CA THR A 384 -0.46 16.41 12.86
C THR A 384 -1.50 16.13 11.77
N GLU A 385 -1.32 16.68 10.58
CA GLU A 385 -2.21 16.35 9.46
C GLU A 385 -2.07 14.87 9.11
N PRO A 386 -3.17 14.10 9.03
CA PRO A 386 -3.08 12.70 8.66
C PRO A 386 -2.50 12.57 7.24
N SER A 387 -1.60 11.61 7.07
CA SER A 387 -1.27 11.12 5.73
C SER A 387 -2.52 10.47 5.17
N ALA A 388 -3.05 11.07 4.17
CA ALA A 388 -4.27 10.61 3.53
C ALA A 388 -4.00 9.48 2.54
#